data_a1a77f6a74ed2b8a3c4637e48e440cbd
#
_entry.id   a1a77f6a74ed2b8a3c4637e48e440cbd
#
_cell.length_a   1.000
_cell.length_b   1.000
_cell.length_c   1.000
_cell.angle_alpha   90.00
_cell.angle_beta   90.00
_cell.angle_gamma   90.00
#
_symmetry.space_group_name_H-M   'P 1'
#
loop_
_entity.id
_entity.type
_entity.pdbx_description
1 polymer ?
#
loop_
_entity_poly.entity_id
_entity_poly.type
_entity_poly.pdbx_seq_one_letter_code
_entity_poly.pdbx_strand_id
1 'polypeptide(L)'
;AYEIVMRLVGSEMCIRERHYPVHIKYNTGLNRVGFNPDQAPWILEQFKEEEFDLKTVYSHLATSESSENKTNNSQQIQIFLELKKQHENSSNSNPKFHLLNSSGVFKNTKYEFDAVRCGIALHGFSNYPQLDQRLKPLASLHSIISQIHKVKRGDCVGYDLGWKALKDSTIATLPIGHADGIGRHFGHEKARVSVNGISAPIVGNVCMDMMMIDVSGISCKEEDVVVIFGSDHNASEFAISGGTISYEVLSGIGPRVKRI
;
A
#
# COMPACT_ATOMS: atom_id res chain seq x y z
N ALA A 1 9.72 -8.03 26.06
CA ALA A 1 10.36 -7.32 24.93
C ALA A 1 11.47 -8.17 24.29
N TYR A 2 12.15 -8.99 25.08
CA TYR A 2 13.28 -9.84 24.63
C TYR A 2 12.85 -11.01 23.73
N GLU A 3 11.64 -11.51 23.89
CA GLU A 3 11.11 -12.62 23.10
C GLU A 3 10.77 -12.24 21.64
N ILE A 4 10.61 -10.97 21.33
CA ILE A 4 10.21 -10.53 19.97
C ILE A 4 11.36 -10.73 18.97
N VAL A 5 12.60 -10.55 19.40
CA VAL A 5 13.78 -10.79 18.53
C VAL A 5 13.95 -12.28 18.22
N MET A 6 13.48 -13.15 19.10
CA MET A 6 13.62 -14.59 18.97
C MET A 6 12.45 -15.30 18.27
N ARG A 7 11.30 -14.60 18.07
CA ARG A 7 10.09 -15.19 17.47
C ARG A 7 9.97 -15.04 15.97
N LEU A 8 10.89 -14.35 15.33
CA LEU A 8 10.65 -13.93 13.94
C LEU A 8 10.95 -14.98 12.88
N VAL A 9 11.72 -16.03 13.12
CA VAL A 9 11.94 -17.07 12.09
C VAL A 9 12.45 -18.39 12.72
N GLY A 10 11.78 -19.50 12.46
CA GLY A 10 12.30 -20.85 12.59
C GLY A 10 12.57 -21.34 14.01
N SER A 11 12.87 -22.62 14.15
CA SER A 11 13.18 -23.22 15.45
C SER A 11 14.38 -22.53 16.12
N GLU A 12 14.21 -22.12 17.37
CA GLU A 12 15.22 -21.43 18.20
C GLU A 12 16.60 -22.13 18.22
N MET A 13 16.63 -23.44 18.01
CA MET A 13 17.86 -24.22 17.96
C MET A 13 18.78 -23.87 16.79
N CYS A 14 18.23 -23.43 15.65
CA CYS A 14 19.04 -23.10 14.46
C CYS A 14 19.66 -21.70 14.51
N ILE A 15 19.17 -20.82 15.38
CA ILE A 15 19.64 -19.43 15.49
C ILE A 15 20.91 -19.33 16.31
N ARG A 16 21.06 -20.15 17.35
CA ARG A 16 22.19 -20.10 18.29
C ARG A 16 23.51 -20.71 17.81
N GLU A 17 23.45 -21.53 16.76
CA GLU A 17 24.63 -22.29 16.32
C GLU A 17 25.32 -21.74 15.07
N ARG A 18 24.83 -20.61 14.52
CA ARG A 18 25.36 -20.00 13.29
C ARG A 18 25.36 -18.49 13.41
N HIS A 19 26.32 -17.81 12.79
CA HIS A 19 26.31 -16.37 12.54
C HIS A 19 25.04 -16.00 11.72
N TYR A 20 23.91 -15.86 12.41
CA TYR A 20 22.64 -15.64 11.73
C TYR A 20 22.56 -14.20 11.23
N PRO A 21 22.29 -13.97 9.94
CA PRO A 21 22.20 -12.62 9.40
C PRO A 21 20.95 -11.92 9.95
N VAL A 22 21.15 -10.79 10.60
CA VAL A 22 20.07 -10.00 11.21
C VAL A 22 20.07 -8.56 10.75
N HIS A 23 18.89 -7.95 10.85
CA HIS A 23 18.66 -6.55 10.56
C HIS A 23 18.07 -5.87 11.80
N ILE A 24 18.70 -4.80 12.28
CA ILE A 24 18.21 -4.03 13.43
C ILE A 24 17.40 -2.83 12.96
N LYS A 25 16.22 -2.70 13.54
CA LYS A 25 15.39 -1.52 13.35
C LYS A 25 15.35 -0.67 14.60
N TYR A 26 15.59 0.64 14.45
CA TYR A 26 15.37 1.62 15.50
C TYR A 26 14.08 2.40 15.30
N ASN A 27 13.42 2.71 16.41
CA ASN A 27 12.29 3.62 16.47
C ASN A 27 12.79 5.06 16.62
N THR A 28 12.91 5.77 15.52
CA THR A 28 13.33 7.18 15.53
C THR A 28 12.17 8.17 15.58
N GLY A 29 10.91 7.68 15.77
CA GLY A 29 9.74 8.54 15.89
C GLY A 29 8.48 8.07 15.14
N LEU A 30 8.52 6.92 14.44
CA LEU A 30 7.31 6.32 13.85
C LEU A 30 6.43 5.62 14.89
N ASN A 31 7.01 5.16 16.01
CA ASN A 31 6.33 4.51 17.13
C ASN A 31 5.51 3.26 16.75
N ARG A 32 6.00 2.49 15.77
CA ARG A 32 5.33 1.28 15.29
C ARG A 32 6.04 0.00 15.74
N VAL A 33 7.33 -0.13 15.44
CA VAL A 33 8.20 -1.25 15.85
C VAL A 33 9.66 -0.82 15.75
N GLY A 34 10.54 -1.38 16.57
CA GLY A 34 11.97 -1.10 16.62
C GLY A 34 12.42 -0.78 18.04
N PHE A 35 13.73 -0.92 18.28
CA PHE A 35 14.37 -0.55 19.55
C PHE A 35 14.39 0.98 19.69
N ASN A 36 14.26 1.46 20.92
CA ASN A 36 14.43 2.89 21.17
C ASN A 36 15.93 3.27 21.06
N PRO A 37 16.24 4.52 20.69
CA PRO A 37 17.62 4.97 20.53
C PRO A 37 18.50 4.79 21.78
N ASP A 38 17.93 4.93 22.96
CA ASP A 38 18.61 4.73 24.26
C ASP A 38 19.04 3.28 24.54
N GLN A 39 18.47 2.32 23.82
CA GLN A 39 18.84 0.91 23.89
C GLN A 39 20.06 0.57 23.01
N ALA A 40 20.57 1.52 22.22
CA ALA A 40 21.69 1.26 21.30
C ALA A 40 22.96 0.73 22.00
N PRO A 41 23.39 1.24 23.18
CA PRO A 41 24.56 0.70 23.87
C PRO A 41 24.38 -0.77 24.27
N TRP A 42 23.20 -1.15 24.74
CA TRP A 42 22.90 -2.52 25.08
C TRP A 42 22.91 -3.43 23.84
N ILE A 43 22.31 -2.96 22.72
CA ILE A 43 22.31 -3.71 21.46
C ILE A 43 23.73 -3.95 20.98
N LEU A 44 24.58 -2.93 20.98
CA LEU A 44 25.97 -3.02 20.55
C LEU A 44 26.77 -4.04 21.38
N GLU A 45 26.46 -4.17 22.68
CA GLU A 45 27.06 -5.17 23.52
C GLU A 45 26.69 -6.60 23.11
N GLN A 46 25.39 -6.81 22.73
CA GLN A 46 24.91 -8.14 22.27
C GLN A 46 25.59 -8.60 20.97
N PHE A 47 26.08 -7.67 20.16
CA PHE A 47 26.77 -7.98 18.90
C PHE A 47 28.28 -8.08 19.01
N LYS A 48 28.83 -8.00 20.22
CA LYS A 48 30.26 -8.33 20.47
C LYS A 48 30.51 -9.83 20.47
N GLU A 49 29.51 -10.61 20.83
CA GLU A 49 29.54 -12.06 20.75
C GLU A 49 29.20 -12.51 19.32
N GLU A 50 29.89 -13.52 18.81
CA GLU A 50 29.81 -13.95 17.41
C GLU A 50 28.52 -14.69 17.02
N GLU A 51 27.46 -14.60 17.83
CA GLU A 51 26.19 -15.32 17.58
C GLU A 51 25.41 -14.76 16.40
N PHE A 52 25.50 -13.44 16.11
CA PHE A 52 24.74 -12.77 15.10
C PHE A 52 25.64 -12.02 14.10
N ASP A 53 25.25 -12.09 12.83
CA ASP A 53 25.85 -11.31 11.77
C ASP A 53 24.97 -10.09 11.45
N LEU A 54 25.32 -8.92 11.98
CA LEU A 54 24.57 -7.69 11.77
C LEU A 54 24.77 -7.18 10.35
N LYS A 55 23.80 -7.39 9.50
CA LYS A 55 23.83 -6.97 8.08
C LYS A 55 23.44 -5.52 7.88
N THR A 56 22.36 -5.09 8.52
CA THR A 56 21.89 -3.71 8.36
C THR A 56 21.31 -3.14 9.64
N VAL A 57 21.42 -1.80 9.74
CA VAL A 57 20.72 -0.97 10.72
C VAL A 57 19.79 -0.02 9.97
N TYR A 58 18.53 0.07 10.39
CA TYR A 58 17.56 0.90 9.68
C TYR A 58 16.51 1.54 10.57
N SER A 59 15.85 2.53 10.02
CA SER A 59 14.63 3.12 10.57
C SER A 59 13.61 3.43 9.48
N HIS A 60 12.53 4.12 9.82
CA HIS A 60 11.46 4.46 8.89
C HIS A 60 10.89 5.84 9.19
N LEU A 61 10.86 6.70 8.18
CA LEU A 61 10.32 8.05 8.32
C LEU A 61 8.79 8.02 8.43
N ALA A 62 8.25 8.76 9.37
CA ALA A 62 6.81 8.82 9.63
C ALA A 62 6.07 9.70 8.62
N THR A 63 6.71 10.75 8.13
CA THR A 63 6.05 11.82 7.36
C THR A 63 6.76 12.09 6.02
N SER A 64 7.38 11.06 5.42
CA SER A 64 8.08 11.19 4.13
C SER A 64 7.14 11.63 2.99
N GLU A 65 5.85 11.38 3.09
CA GLU A 65 4.84 11.77 2.11
C GLU A 65 4.31 13.20 2.32
N SER A 66 4.41 13.74 3.55
CA SER A 66 3.91 15.09 3.87
C SER A 66 4.91 16.18 3.49
N SER A 67 4.42 17.28 2.93
CA SER A 67 5.19 18.52 2.73
C SER A 67 5.21 19.40 3.98
N GLU A 68 4.23 19.25 4.88
CA GLU A 68 4.02 20.12 6.03
C GLU A 68 4.86 19.73 7.25
N ASN A 69 5.20 18.45 7.40
CA ASN A 69 5.87 17.91 8.59
C ASN A 69 7.40 17.73 8.41
N LYS A 70 8.07 18.74 7.82
CA LYS A 70 9.53 18.70 7.60
C LYS A 70 10.34 18.58 8.88
N THR A 71 9.88 19.22 9.97
CA THR A 71 10.58 19.21 11.27
C THR A 71 10.65 17.79 11.84
N ASN A 72 9.57 17.01 11.76
CA ASN A 72 9.55 15.64 12.25
C ASN A 72 10.56 14.75 11.49
N ASN A 73 10.58 14.83 10.17
CA ASN A 73 11.57 14.10 9.36
C ASN A 73 13.00 14.49 9.72
N SER A 74 13.27 15.78 9.94
CA SER A 74 14.61 16.26 10.30
C SER A 74 15.05 15.71 11.65
N GLN A 75 14.16 15.65 12.63
CA GLN A 75 14.45 15.05 13.94
C GLN A 75 14.73 13.55 13.83
N GLN A 76 13.90 12.81 13.08
CA GLN A 76 14.12 11.37 12.87
C GLN A 76 15.45 11.09 12.17
N ILE A 77 15.81 11.91 11.19
CA ILE A 77 17.08 11.81 10.47
C ILE A 77 18.26 12.08 11.41
N GLN A 78 18.16 13.12 12.25
CA GLN A 78 19.22 13.45 13.21
C GLN A 78 19.46 12.31 14.18
N ILE A 79 18.39 11.74 14.79
CA ILE A 79 18.49 10.57 15.67
C ILE A 79 19.15 9.40 14.92
N PHE A 80 18.76 9.16 13.69
CA PHE A 80 19.34 8.05 12.92
C PHE A 80 20.82 8.26 12.58
N LEU A 81 21.26 9.49 12.33
CA LEU A 81 22.67 9.83 12.12
C LEU A 81 23.51 9.59 13.40
N GLU A 82 22.97 9.90 14.58
CA GLU A 82 23.61 9.62 15.86
C GLU A 82 23.74 8.11 16.10
N LEU A 83 22.69 7.34 15.84
CA LEU A 83 22.73 5.89 15.90
C LEU A 83 23.76 5.29 14.94
N LYS A 84 23.79 5.78 13.69
CA LYS A 84 24.79 5.35 12.70
C LYS A 84 26.20 5.55 13.24
N LYS A 85 26.50 6.73 13.78
CA LYS A 85 27.81 7.05 14.36
C LYS A 85 28.17 6.11 15.55
N GLN A 86 27.20 5.77 16.39
CA GLN A 86 27.42 4.82 17.50
C GLN A 86 27.78 3.43 16.98
N HIS A 87 27.10 2.93 15.97
CA HIS A 87 27.40 1.62 15.36
C HIS A 87 28.75 1.62 14.66
N GLU A 88 29.10 2.67 13.91
CA GLU A 88 30.41 2.79 13.24
C GLU A 88 31.58 2.82 14.23
N ASN A 89 31.40 3.41 15.40
CA ASN A 89 32.44 3.52 16.42
C ASN A 89 32.61 2.27 17.30
N SER A 90 31.59 1.41 17.37
CA SER A 90 31.52 0.36 18.40
C SER A 90 31.55 -1.05 17.84
N SER A 91 31.30 -1.27 16.57
CA SER A 91 31.15 -2.62 16.03
C SER A 91 32.39 -3.12 15.30
N ASN A 92 32.76 -4.37 15.56
CA ASN A 92 33.67 -5.13 14.70
C ASN A 92 32.99 -5.50 13.34
N SER A 93 31.67 -5.32 13.22
CA SER A 93 30.89 -5.45 12.01
C SER A 93 30.68 -4.09 11.36
N ASN A 94 30.69 -4.02 10.04
CA ASN A 94 30.39 -2.83 9.26
C ASN A 94 28.99 -2.95 8.64
N PRO A 95 27.92 -2.76 9.44
CA PRO A 95 26.56 -2.93 8.95
C PRO A 95 26.21 -1.85 7.92
N LYS A 96 25.39 -2.18 6.93
CA LYS A 96 24.84 -1.21 5.99
C LYS A 96 23.68 -0.45 6.64
N PHE A 97 23.52 0.81 6.26
CA PHE A 97 22.48 1.70 6.79
C PHE A 97 21.44 2.02 5.75
N HIS A 98 20.16 2.05 6.12
CA HIS A 98 19.11 2.52 5.24
C HIS A 98 17.93 3.12 6.01
N LEU A 99 17.40 4.23 5.48
CA LEU A 99 16.34 5.00 6.11
C LEU A 99 15.13 5.22 5.19
N LEU A 100 15.39 5.57 3.93
CA LEU A 100 14.39 6.07 3.02
C LEU A 100 13.46 4.96 2.50
N ASN A 101 12.16 5.25 2.51
CA ASN A 101 11.11 4.54 1.80
C ASN A 101 10.90 5.18 0.40
N SER A 102 9.94 4.69 -0.39
CA SER A 102 9.64 5.20 -1.74
C SER A 102 9.54 6.72 -1.80
N SER A 103 8.73 7.33 -0.94
CA SER A 103 8.52 8.79 -0.93
C SER A 103 9.75 9.55 -0.42
N GLY A 104 10.47 8.96 0.52
CA GLY A 104 11.73 9.53 1.04
C GLY A 104 12.81 9.67 0.00
N VAL A 105 12.95 8.73 -0.92
CA VAL A 105 13.91 8.74 -2.03
C VAL A 105 13.74 9.97 -2.91
N PHE A 106 12.51 10.38 -3.20
CA PHE A 106 12.25 11.54 -4.05
C PHE A 106 12.56 12.88 -3.38
N LYS A 107 12.54 12.95 -2.04
CA LYS A 107 12.61 14.20 -1.29
C LYS A 107 13.92 14.40 -0.52
N ASN A 108 14.63 13.32 -0.19
CA ASN A 108 15.73 13.32 0.76
C ASN A 108 16.96 12.55 0.27
N THR A 109 17.32 12.69 -1.00
CA THR A 109 18.38 11.92 -1.68
C THR A 109 19.70 11.89 -0.92
N LYS A 110 20.06 12.97 -0.21
CA LYS A 110 21.29 13.05 0.61
C LYS A 110 21.34 12.05 1.76
N TYR A 111 20.24 11.35 2.08
CA TYR A 111 20.14 10.36 3.16
C TYR A 111 19.86 8.94 2.63
N GLU A 112 20.28 8.64 1.42
CA GLU A 112 20.13 7.30 0.83
C GLU A 112 20.96 6.24 1.56
N PHE A 113 22.08 6.67 2.17
CA PHE A 113 23.05 5.79 2.84
C PHE A 113 23.51 4.65 1.90
N ASP A 114 23.54 3.42 2.41
CA ASP A 114 23.98 2.24 1.63
C ASP A 114 22.85 1.61 0.81
N ALA A 115 21.60 1.91 1.14
CA ALA A 115 20.43 1.36 0.46
C ALA A 115 19.16 2.18 0.72
N VAL A 116 18.15 1.95 -0.12
CA VAL A 116 16.80 2.48 0.02
C VAL A 116 15.77 1.35 -0.07
N ARG A 117 14.57 1.60 0.44
CA ARG A 117 13.48 0.61 0.38
C ARG A 117 12.35 1.12 -0.50
N CYS A 118 12.37 0.72 -1.78
CA CYS A 118 11.30 1.02 -2.70
C CYS A 118 10.21 -0.07 -2.63
N GLY A 119 8.98 0.33 -2.37
CA GLY A 119 7.79 -0.51 -2.40
C GLY A 119 6.81 0.03 -3.44
N ILE A 120 5.94 0.94 -3.04
CA ILE A 120 4.87 1.47 -3.90
C ILE A 120 5.40 2.16 -5.18
N ALA A 121 6.58 2.75 -5.14
CA ALA A 121 7.18 3.35 -6.32
C ALA A 121 7.46 2.33 -7.44
N LEU A 122 7.71 1.06 -7.10
CA LEU A 122 7.85 -0.03 -8.07
C LEU A 122 6.51 -0.36 -8.78
N HIS A 123 5.39 -0.02 -8.15
CA HIS A 123 4.06 -0.15 -8.76
C HIS A 123 3.61 1.10 -9.52
N GLY A 124 4.46 2.14 -9.53
CA GLY A 124 4.19 3.39 -10.26
C GLY A 124 3.44 4.45 -9.48
N PHE A 125 3.47 4.40 -8.14
CA PHE A 125 2.78 5.37 -7.28
C PHE A 125 3.67 5.86 -6.14
N SER A 126 3.37 7.04 -5.61
CA SER A 126 4.07 7.64 -4.46
C SER A 126 3.12 8.21 -3.40
N ASN A 127 1.81 8.20 -3.61
CA ASN A 127 0.78 8.94 -2.88
C ASN A 127 1.02 10.46 -2.84
N TYR A 128 1.75 10.98 -3.81
CA TYR A 128 2.01 12.39 -3.96
C TYR A 128 1.84 12.77 -5.44
N PRO A 129 0.75 13.47 -5.83
CA PRO A 129 0.38 13.65 -7.23
C PRO A 129 1.47 14.22 -8.13
N GLN A 130 2.30 15.16 -7.60
CA GLN A 130 3.40 15.74 -8.38
C GLN A 130 4.53 14.73 -8.67
N LEU A 131 4.71 13.72 -7.81
CA LEU A 131 5.69 12.65 -8.01
C LEU A 131 5.11 11.52 -8.85
N ASP A 132 3.82 11.24 -8.74
CA ASP A 132 3.15 10.20 -9.52
C ASP A 132 3.28 10.47 -11.02
N GLN A 133 3.30 11.73 -11.45
CA GLN A 133 3.55 12.11 -12.87
C GLN A 133 4.91 11.64 -13.41
N ARG A 134 5.87 11.34 -12.54
CA ARG A 134 7.20 10.84 -12.90
C ARG A 134 7.29 9.32 -12.90
N LEU A 135 6.25 8.66 -12.46
CA LEU A 135 6.15 7.21 -12.33
C LEU A 135 5.19 6.66 -13.38
N LYS A 136 5.36 5.38 -13.71
CA LYS A 136 4.47 4.68 -14.65
C LYS A 136 3.68 3.64 -13.87
N PRO A 137 2.35 3.80 -13.71
CA PRO A 137 1.49 2.77 -13.14
C PRO A 137 1.63 1.46 -13.92
N LEU A 138 1.88 0.36 -13.21
CA LEU A 138 2.08 -0.97 -13.80
C LEU A 138 0.83 -1.85 -13.71
N ALA A 139 -0.02 -1.58 -12.72
CA ALA A 139 -1.18 -2.43 -12.44
C ALA A 139 -2.44 -1.90 -13.12
N SER A 140 -3.21 -2.81 -13.73
CA SER A 140 -4.58 -2.60 -14.12
C SER A 140 -5.46 -3.72 -13.59
N LEU A 141 -6.71 -3.39 -13.23
CA LEU A 141 -7.70 -4.35 -12.77
C LEU A 141 -8.90 -4.33 -13.72
N HIS A 142 -9.22 -5.49 -14.23
CA HIS A 142 -10.30 -5.67 -15.17
C HIS A 142 -11.34 -6.65 -14.63
N SER A 143 -12.59 -6.45 -15.04
CA SER A 143 -13.69 -7.38 -14.87
C SER A 143 -14.47 -7.49 -16.17
N ILE A 144 -15.57 -8.22 -16.16
CA ILE A 144 -16.50 -8.32 -17.28
C ILE A 144 -17.92 -7.99 -16.82
N ILE A 145 -18.79 -7.62 -17.74
CA ILE A 145 -20.22 -7.53 -17.46
C ILE A 145 -20.81 -8.94 -17.45
N SER A 146 -21.31 -9.40 -16.30
CA SER A 146 -21.95 -10.71 -16.17
C SER A 146 -23.44 -10.67 -16.51
N GLN A 147 -24.11 -9.54 -16.29
CA GLN A 147 -25.53 -9.39 -16.57
C GLN A 147 -25.91 -7.91 -16.70
N ILE A 148 -26.93 -7.64 -17.53
CA ILE A 148 -27.50 -6.30 -17.70
C ILE A 148 -28.99 -6.31 -17.39
N HIS A 149 -29.44 -5.38 -16.53
CA HIS A 149 -30.83 -5.17 -16.17
C HIS A 149 -31.31 -3.77 -16.55
N LYS A 150 -32.54 -3.70 -17.07
CA LYS A 150 -33.25 -2.43 -17.19
C LYS A 150 -34.10 -2.24 -15.94
N VAL A 151 -33.90 -1.14 -15.25
CA VAL A 151 -34.66 -0.77 -14.03
C VAL A 151 -35.48 0.49 -14.32
N LYS A 152 -36.68 0.54 -13.78
CA LYS A 152 -37.58 1.68 -13.94
C LYS A 152 -37.31 2.75 -12.92
N ARG A 153 -37.72 3.98 -13.23
CA ARG A 153 -37.71 5.05 -12.22
C ARG A 153 -38.44 4.62 -10.96
N GLY A 154 -37.77 4.73 -9.85
CA GLY A 154 -38.25 4.33 -8.51
C GLY A 154 -37.81 2.96 -8.05
N ASP A 155 -37.35 2.09 -8.95
CA ASP A 155 -36.77 0.79 -8.57
C ASP A 155 -35.46 0.97 -7.78
N CYS A 156 -35.16 -0.01 -6.94
CA CYS A 156 -33.95 0.00 -6.14
C CYS A 156 -32.97 -1.09 -6.58
N VAL A 157 -31.67 -0.84 -6.37
CA VAL A 157 -30.59 -1.72 -6.76
C VAL A 157 -29.72 -2.06 -5.53
N GLY A 158 -29.43 -3.35 -5.35
CA GLY A 158 -28.53 -3.87 -4.33
C GLY A 158 -29.14 -3.99 -2.95
N TYR A 159 -28.32 -4.47 -2.00
CA TYR A 159 -28.71 -4.65 -0.62
C TYR A 159 -29.12 -3.35 0.06
N ASP A 160 -30.06 -3.44 0.98
CA ASP A 160 -30.63 -2.34 1.76
C ASP A 160 -31.24 -1.23 0.88
N LEU A 161 -31.70 -1.59 -0.33
CA LEU A 161 -32.22 -0.63 -1.31
C LEU A 161 -31.22 0.50 -1.59
N GLY A 162 -29.92 0.17 -1.59
CA GLY A 162 -28.79 1.08 -1.47
C GLY A 162 -28.63 2.10 -2.59
N TRP A 163 -29.35 1.94 -3.70
CA TRP A 163 -29.45 2.94 -4.77
C TRP A 163 -30.86 2.92 -5.36
N LYS A 164 -31.43 4.09 -5.60
CA LYS A 164 -32.76 4.24 -6.19
C LYS A 164 -32.67 4.94 -7.52
N ALA A 165 -33.23 4.32 -8.56
CA ALA A 165 -33.27 4.88 -9.91
C ALA A 165 -34.14 6.14 -9.95
N LEU A 166 -33.56 7.28 -10.28
CA LEU A 166 -34.28 8.56 -10.46
C LEU A 166 -34.92 8.69 -11.83
N LYS A 167 -34.52 7.87 -12.79
CA LYS A 167 -35.03 7.73 -14.15
C LYS A 167 -34.92 6.26 -14.57
N ASP A 168 -35.51 5.91 -15.69
CA ASP A 168 -35.28 4.60 -16.31
C ASP A 168 -33.78 4.44 -16.60
N SER A 169 -33.18 3.38 -16.08
CA SER A 169 -31.72 3.17 -16.07
C SER A 169 -31.35 1.77 -16.55
N THR A 170 -30.11 1.60 -16.97
CA THR A 170 -29.53 0.32 -17.34
C THR A 170 -28.40 0.00 -16.38
N ILE A 171 -28.50 -1.11 -15.65
CA ILE A 171 -27.55 -1.50 -14.63
C ILE A 171 -26.80 -2.74 -15.09
N ALA A 172 -25.48 -2.70 -15.05
CA ALA A 172 -24.63 -3.86 -15.30
C ALA A 172 -24.06 -4.40 -13.99
N THR A 173 -24.03 -5.73 -13.87
CA THR A 173 -23.42 -6.45 -12.73
C THR A 173 -22.05 -6.96 -13.14
N LEU A 174 -21.07 -6.74 -12.26
CA LEU A 174 -19.69 -7.21 -12.43
C LEU A 174 -19.39 -8.27 -11.37
N PRO A 175 -18.77 -9.41 -11.72
CA PRO A 175 -18.44 -10.51 -10.77
C PRO A 175 -17.15 -10.21 -9.99
N ILE A 176 -17.11 -9.05 -9.33
CA ILE A 176 -16.02 -8.60 -8.47
C ILE A 176 -16.60 -7.79 -7.31
N GLY A 177 -16.13 -8.02 -6.08
CA GLY A 177 -16.66 -7.39 -4.89
C GLY A 177 -15.63 -7.24 -3.77
N HIS A 178 -16.13 -7.10 -2.52
CA HIS A 178 -15.23 -6.83 -1.41
C HIS A 178 -14.35 -8.03 -1.01
N ALA A 179 -14.71 -9.26 -1.35
CA ALA A 179 -13.84 -10.43 -1.19
C ALA A 179 -12.66 -10.44 -2.19
N ASP A 180 -12.74 -9.63 -3.22
CA ASP A 180 -11.71 -9.49 -4.25
C ASP A 180 -10.83 -8.25 -4.04
N GLY A 181 -11.16 -7.42 -3.05
CA GLY A 181 -10.44 -6.20 -2.71
C GLY A 181 -11.14 -4.89 -3.07
N ILE A 182 -12.36 -4.93 -3.61
CA ILE A 182 -13.15 -3.73 -3.88
C ILE A 182 -14.08 -3.44 -2.70
N GLY A 183 -13.59 -2.67 -1.73
CA GLY A 183 -14.29 -2.39 -0.49
C GLY A 183 -15.65 -1.70 -0.67
N ARG A 184 -16.53 -1.83 0.34
CA ARG A 184 -17.88 -1.26 0.33
C ARG A 184 -17.89 0.27 0.19
N HIS A 185 -16.81 0.93 0.64
CA HIS A 185 -16.64 2.38 0.57
C HIS A 185 -16.54 2.93 -0.87
N PHE A 186 -16.33 2.07 -1.87
CA PHE A 186 -16.36 2.46 -3.29
C PHE A 186 -17.77 2.54 -3.90
N GLY A 187 -18.79 1.98 -3.23
CA GLY A 187 -20.19 2.05 -3.64
C GLY A 187 -20.82 3.43 -3.54
N HIS A 188 -22.14 3.50 -3.78
CA HIS A 188 -22.95 4.72 -3.66
C HIS A 188 -22.42 5.89 -4.53
N GLU A 189 -22.06 5.59 -5.77
CA GLU A 189 -21.58 6.54 -6.79
C GLU A 189 -20.25 7.25 -6.43
N LYS A 190 -19.57 6.83 -5.35
CA LYS A 190 -18.29 7.39 -4.95
C LYS A 190 -17.19 7.06 -5.94
N ALA A 191 -17.10 5.79 -6.35
CA ALA A 191 -16.12 5.37 -7.34
C ALA A 191 -16.77 5.13 -8.71
N ARG A 192 -15.94 5.19 -9.72
CA ARG A 192 -16.31 4.97 -11.10
C ARG A 192 -15.37 3.98 -11.76
N VAL A 193 -15.87 3.29 -12.77
CA VAL A 193 -15.14 2.35 -13.61
C VAL A 193 -15.26 2.76 -15.07
N SER A 194 -14.49 2.17 -15.97
CA SER A 194 -14.54 2.48 -17.39
C SER A 194 -15.15 1.32 -18.19
N VAL A 195 -16.19 1.60 -18.96
CA VAL A 195 -16.83 0.68 -19.91
C VAL A 195 -16.69 1.26 -21.31
N ASN A 196 -15.94 0.59 -22.17
CA ASN A 196 -15.67 1.08 -23.54
C ASN A 196 -15.09 2.51 -23.56
N GLY A 197 -14.24 2.87 -22.59
CA GLY A 197 -13.66 4.21 -22.45
C GLY A 197 -14.60 5.25 -21.83
N ILE A 198 -15.84 4.87 -21.45
CA ILE A 198 -16.82 5.76 -20.84
C ILE A 198 -16.92 5.47 -19.35
N SER A 199 -16.90 6.53 -18.54
CA SER A 199 -16.95 6.44 -17.08
C SER A 199 -18.35 6.08 -16.57
N ALA A 200 -18.49 5.00 -15.80
CA ALA A 200 -19.71 4.49 -15.19
C ALA A 200 -19.60 4.46 -13.66
N PRO A 201 -20.58 4.99 -12.89
CA PRO A 201 -20.52 4.98 -11.43
C PRO A 201 -20.84 3.60 -10.86
N ILE A 202 -20.23 3.24 -9.75
CA ILE A 202 -20.60 2.08 -8.94
C ILE A 202 -21.83 2.45 -8.11
N VAL A 203 -22.96 1.77 -8.33
CA VAL A 203 -24.23 2.08 -7.67
C VAL A 203 -24.57 1.07 -6.57
N GLY A 204 -25.24 1.56 -5.53
CA GLY A 204 -25.61 0.75 -4.36
C GLY A 204 -24.41 0.25 -3.55
N ASN A 205 -24.65 -0.78 -2.76
CA ASN A 205 -23.62 -1.42 -1.95
C ASN A 205 -22.77 -2.37 -2.80
N VAL A 206 -21.45 -2.32 -2.65
CA VAL A 206 -20.56 -3.39 -3.17
C VAL A 206 -20.84 -4.66 -2.35
N CYS A 207 -21.17 -5.75 -3.04
CA CYS A 207 -21.45 -7.05 -2.45
C CYS A 207 -20.16 -7.86 -2.21
N MET A 208 -20.30 -9.09 -1.72
CA MET A 208 -19.15 -9.95 -1.42
C MET A 208 -18.30 -10.21 -2.67
N ASP A 209 -18.95 -10.63 -3.74
CA ASP A 209 -18.33 -11.09 -5.00
C ASP A 209 -18.91 -10.40 -6.25
N MET A 210 -19.73 -9.39 -6.05
CA MET A 210 -20.37 -8.63 -7.13
C MET A 210 -20.45 -7.14 -6.80
N MET A 211 -20.50 -6.32 -7.83
CA MET A 211 -20.89 -4.91 -7.72
C MET A 211 -21.72 -4.50 -8.93
N MET A 212 -22.51 -3.46 -8.80
CA MET A 212 -23.37 -2.94 -9.84
C MET A 212 -22.87 -1.56 -10.30
N ILE A 213 -23.00 -1.30 -11.60
CA ILE A 213 -22.65 -0.02 -12.21
C ILE A 213 -23.80 0.49 -13.06
N ASP A 214 -23.99 1.81 -13.10
CA ASP A 214 -24.96 2.43 -14.01
C ASP A 214 -24.30 2.66 -15.37
N VAL A 215 -24.77 1.92 -16.37
CA VAL A 215 -24.33 2.00 -17.76
C VAL A 215 -25.37 2.68 -18.66
N SER A 216 -26.27 3.47 -18.08
CA SER A 216 -27.29 4.21 -18.86
C SER A 216 -26.63 5.12 -19.89
N GLY A 217 -26.99 4.93 -21.15
CA GLY A 217 -26.42 5.67 -22.27
C GLY A 217 -25.06 5.18 -22.77
N ILE A 218 -24.52 4.10 -22.16
CA ILE A 218 -23.30 3.43 -22.64
C ILE A 218 -23.70 2.22 -23.48
N SER A 219 -23.18 2.17 -24.71
CA SER A 219 -23.36 0.98 -25.57
C SER A 219 -22.47 -0.14 -25.06
N CYS A 220 -23.07 -1.14 -24.45
CA CYS A 220 -22.35 -2.32 -23.92
C CYS A 220 -23.26 -3.56 -23.92
N LYS A 221 -22.64 -4.73 -23.77
CA LYS A 221 -23.29 -6.03 -23.67
C LYS A 221 -22.63 -6.89 -22.61
N GLU A 222 -23.25 -8.01 -22.28
CA GLU A 222 -22.64 -9.05 -21.44
C GLU A 222 -21.32 -9.51 -22.05
N GLU A 223 -20.37 -9.87 -21.21
CA GLU A 223 -18.98 -10.22 -21.52
C GLU A 223 -18.06 -9.04 -21.93
N ASP A 224 -18.59 -7.84 -22.12
CA ASP A 224 -17.74 -6.66 -22.37
C ASP A 224 -16.81 -6.43 -21.16
N VAL A 225 -15.55 -6.06 -21.48
CA VAL A 225 -14.53 -5.77 -20.46
C VAL A 225 -14.82 -4.42 -19.80
N VAL A 226 -14.70 -4.43 -18.47
CA VAL A 226 -14.78 -3.23 -17.63
C VAL A 226 -13.44 -3.02 -16.95
N VAL A 227 -12.88 -1.83 -17.09
CA VAL A 227 -11.65 -1.42 -16.41
C VAL A 227 -12.01 -0.78 -15.08
N ILE A 228 -11.64 -1.44 -13.98
CA ILE A 228 -11.83 -0.92 -12.62
C ILE A 228 -10.83 0.22 -12.36
N PHE A 229 -9.56 -0.05 -12.63
CA PHE A 229 -8.50 0.96 -12.75
C PHE A 229 -7.45 0.48 -13.78
N GLY A 230 -6.75 1.42 -14.40
CA GLY A 230 -5.80 1.12 -15.47
C GLY A 230 -5.10 2.38 -15.98
N SER A 231 -4.87 2.48 -17.29
CA SER A 231 -4.17 3.60 -17.92
C SER A 231 -4.91 4.94 -17.80
N ASP A 232 -6.24 4.93 -17.99
CA ASP A 232 -7.06 6.14 -18.09
C ASP A 232 -7.59 6.61 -16.72
N HIS A 233 -7.67 5.72 -15.77
CA HIS A 233 -8.10 5.93 -14.40
C HIS A 233 -7.30 5.01 -13.51
N ASN A 234 -6.20 5.49 -12.97
CA ASN A 234 -5.24 4.66 -12.28
C ASN A 234 -5.67 4.30 -10.84
N ALA A 235 -4.94 3.37 -10.20
CA ALA A 235 -5.28 2.90 -8.85
C ALA A 235 -5.22 4.00 -7.77
N SER A 236 -4.45 5.08 -7.97
CA SER A 236 -4.43 6.22 -7.04
C SER A 236 -5.72 7.05 -7.14
N GLU A 237 -6.18 7.33 -8.35
CA GLU A 237 -7.45 8.05 -8.59
C GLU A 237 -8.63 7.23 -8.10
N PHE A 238 -8.63 5.91 -8.37
CA PHE A 238 -9.65 5.01 -7.84
C PHE A 238 -9.65 5.00 -6.32
N ALA A 239 -8.49 4.90 -5.67
CA ALA A 239 -8.35 4.93 -4.21
C ALA A 239 -8.90 6.22 -3.59
N ILE A 240 -8.55 7.38 -4.17
CA ILE A 240 -9.03 8.70 -3.71
C ILE A 240 -10.56 8.76 -3.72
N SER A 241 -11.22 8.20 -4.73
CA SER A 241 -12.69 8.19 -4.82
C SER A 241 -13.34 7.43 -3.66
N GLY A 242 -12.69 6.43 -3.12
CA GLY A 242 -13.11 5.68 -1.94
C GLY A 242 -12.60 6.24 -0.61
N GLY A 243 -11.81 7.32 -0.62
CA GLY A 243 -11.23 7.90 0.60
C GLY A 243 -10.05 7.12 1.15
N THR A 244 -9.31 6.41 0.31
CA THR A 244 -8.14 5.60 0.69
C THR A 244 -6.93 5.91 -0.21
N ILE A 245 -5.91 5.07 -0.15
CA ILE A 245 -4.63 5.24 -0.86
C ILE A 245 -4.34 4.05 -1.78
N SER A 246 -3.51 4.27 -2.80
CA SER A 246 -3.14 3.23 -3.79
C SER A 246 -2.54 1.97 -3.15
N TYR A 247 -1.85 2.08 -2.01
CA TYR A 247 -1.32 0.93 -1.26
C TYR A 247 -2.43 -0.05 -0.86
N GLU A 248 -3.53 0.47 -0.27
CA GLU A 248 -4.64 -0.38 0.18
C GLU A 248 -5.32 -1.06 -1.00
N VAL A 249 -5.59 -0.31 -2.07
CA VAL A 249 -6.20 -0.86 -3.29
C VAL A 249 -5.34 -1.97 -3.88
N LEU A 250 -4.05 -1.73 -4.10
CA LEU A 250 -3.16 -2.70 -4.75
C LEU A 250 -2.88 -3.93 -3.88
N SER A 251 -2.68 -3.74 -2.56
CA SER A 251 -2.41 -4.85 -1.64
C SER A 251 -3.68 -5.62 -1.26
N GLY A 252 -4.85 -5.00 -1.40
CA GLY A 252 -6.15 -5.60 -1.09
C GLY A 252 -6.66 -6.57 -2.15
N ILE A 253 -6.09 -6.57 -3.37
CA ILE A 253 -6.55 -7.46 -4.45
C ILE A 253 -6.36 -8.92 -4.05
N GLY A 254 -7.48 -9.61 -3.90
CA GLY A 254 -7.59 -10.97 -3.40
C GLY A 254 -7.00 -12.04 -4.34
N PRO A 255 -6.79 -13.27 -3.83
CA PRO A 255 -6.22 -14.37 -4.63
C PRO A 255 -7.17 -14.92 -5.70
N ARG A 256 -8.48 -14.63 -5.62
CA ARG A 256 -9.44 -15.00 -6.67
C ARG A 256 -9.19 -14.26 -7.99
N VAL A 257 -8.61 -13.05 -7.92
CA VAL A 257 -8.29 -12.26 -9.10
C VAL A 257 -7.06 -12.85 -9.77
N LYS A 258 -7.23 -13.33 -11.01
CA LYS A 258 -6.13 -13.88 -11.79
C LYS A 258 -5.11 -12.77 -12.12
N ARG A 259 -3.86 -13.03 -11.86
CA ARG A 259 -2.75 -12.19 -12.26
C ARG A 259 -2.14 -12.72 -13.55
N ILE A 260 -1.94 -11.84 -14.53
CA ILE A 260 -1.41 -12.15 -15.86
C ILE A 260 -0.25 -11.22 -16.20
#